data_06586d4aded638aa5f2c62948c3b5c6e
#
_entry.id   06586d4aded638aa5f2c62948c3b5c6e
#
_cell.length_a   1.000
_cell.length_b   1.000
_cell.length_c   1.000
_cell.angle_alpha   90.00
_cell.angle_beta   90.00
_cell.angle_gamma   90.00
#
_symmetry.space_group_name_H-M   'P 1'
#
loop_
_entity.id
_entity.type
_entity.pdbx_description
1 polymer ?
#
loop_
_entity_poly.entity_id
_entity_poly.type
_entity_poly.pdbx_seq_one_letter_code
_entity_poly.pdbx_strand_id
1 'polypeptide(L)'
;MRKLLVIDDNLGFLGFLTSALEKYFEVYTATGVKDALRLLEHQKVEAICSDYNMRDGTGLDLLEEIRQKGITVPFLLMSGDDDCLIEQQTKFYGGVFCCKTDCDFIAKVKALVNPEPKT
;
A
#
# COMPACT_ATOMS: atom_id res chain seq x y z
N MET A 1 5.61 14.05 -10.44
CA MET A 1 4.84 12.84 -10.17
C MET A 1 4.60 12.67 -8.68
N ARG A 2 3.46 12.12 -8.32
CA ARG A 2 3.16 11.82 -6.93
C ARG A 2 4.00 10.63 -6.45
N LYS A 3 4.35 10.64 -5.17
CA LYS A 3 5.22 9.64 -4.56
C LYS A 3 4.40 8.52 -3.97
N LEU A 4 4.73 7.29 -4.38
CA LEU A 4 4.04 6.08 -3.94
C LEU A 4 5.04 5.13 -3.31
N LEU A 5 4.71 4.59 -2.13
CA LEU A 5 5.50 3.55 -1.49
C LEU A 5 4.84 2.20 -1.75
N VAL A 6 5.57 1.25 -2.31
CA VAL A 6 5.10 -0.11 -2.57
C VAL A 6 5.89 -1.06 -1.69
N ILE A 7 5.19 -1.92 -0.95
CA ILE A 7 5.80 -2.80 0.04
C ILE A 7 5.40 -4.24 -0.23
N ASP A 8 6.38 -5.10 -0.45
CA ASP A 8 6.15 -6.53 -0.64
C ASP A 8 7.48 -7.25 -0.44
N ASP A 9 7.49 -8.36 0.31
CA ASP A 9 8.70 -9.14 0.52
C ASP A 9 8.97 -10.12 -0.62
N ASN A 10 8.04 -10.30 -1.54
CA ASN A 10 8.25 -11.07 -2.76
C ASN A 10 8.87 -10.15 -3.81
N LEU A 11 10.17 -10.29 -4.05
CA LEU A 11 10.91 -9.40 -4.93
C LEU A 11 10.42 -9.43 -6.38
N GLY A 12 9.97 -10.60 -6.84
CA GLY A 12 9.42 -10.71 -8.19
C GLY A 12 8.14 -9.90 -8.38
N PHE A 13 7.24 -10.01 -7.42
CA PHE A 13 5.99 -9.27 -7.46
C PHE A 13 6.22 -7.78 -7.25
N LEU A 14 7.13 -7.43 -6.34
CA LEU A 14 7.51 -6.03 -6.11
C LEU A 14 8.06 -5.38 -7.38
N GLY A 15 8.93 -6.11 -8.11
CA GLY A 15 9.46 -5.62 -9.37
C GLY A 15 8.38 -5.45 -10.43
N PHE A 16 7.45 -6.39 -10.49
CA PHE A 16 6.32 -6.30 -11.41
C PHE A 16 5.46 -5.05 -11.12
N LEU A 17 5.11 -4.86 -9.86
CA LEU A 17 4.31 -3.69 -9.46
C LEU A 17 5.04 -2.39 -9.74
N THR A 18 6.33 -2.34 -9.41
CA THR A 18 7.14 -1.14 -9.63
C THR A 18 7.15 -0.78 -11.11
N SER A 19 7.41 -1.75 -11.97
CA SER A 19 7.43 -1.52 -13.43
C SER A 19 6.09 -1.01 -13.94
N ALA A 20 4.98 -1.54 -13.41
CA ALA A 20 3.66 -1.14 -13.84
C ALA A 20 3.29 0.26 -13.34
N LEU A 21 3.73 0.60 -12.14
CA LEU A 21 3.32 1.86 -11.47
C LEU A 21 4.24 3.04 -11.75
N GLU A 22 5.51 2.80 -12.07
CA GLU A 22 6.45 3.90 -12.28
C GLU A 22 6.15 4.75 -13.52
N LYS A 23 5.26 4.27 -14.38
CA LYS A 23 4.76 5.07 -15.49
C LYS A 23 3.90 6.24 -15.02
N TYR A 24 3.33 6.13 -13.81
CA TYR A 24 2.35 7.08 -13.29
C TYR A 24 2.79 7.74 -11.99
N PHE A 25 3.76 7.17 -11.30
CA PHE A 25 4.19 7.62 -9.97
C PHE A 25 5.70 7.58 -9.84
N GLU A 26 6.21 8.36 -8.89
CA GLU A 26 7.58 8.18 -8.41
C GLU A 26 7.51 7.08 -7.34
N VAL A 27 8.01 5.89 -7.66
CA VAL A 27 7.82 4.70 -6.81
C VAL A 27 9.02 4.51 -5.89
N TYR A 28 8.74 4.38 -4.60
CA TYR A 28 9.68 3.92 -3.58
C TYR A 28 9.28 2.52 -3.17
N THR A 29 10.23 1.68 -2.80
CA THR A 29 9.97 0.29 -2.45
C THR A 29 10.51 -0.05 -1.08
N ALA A 30 9.82 -0.98 -0.40
CA ALA A 30 10.28 -1.58 0.84
C ALA A 30 9.93 -3.06 0.83
N THR A 31 10.68 -3.85 1.57
CA THR A 31 10.54 -5.31 1.54
C THR A 31 9.91 -5.87 2.82
N GLY A 32 9.50 -5.04 3.73
CA GLY A 32 8.85 -5.47 4.97
C GLY A 32 8.40 -4.30 5.80
N VAL A 33 7.85 -4.60 6.98
CA VAL A 33 7.29 -3.60 7.88
C VAL A 33 8.37 -2.65 8.39
N LYS A 34 9.48 -3.19 8.88
CA LYS A 34 10.57 -2.36 9.43
C LYS A 34 11.21 -1.48 8.37
N ASP A 35 11.42 -2.04 7.18
CA ASP A 35 11.98 -1.31 6.05
C ASP A 35 11.08 -0.15 5.66
N ALA A 36 9.78 -0.40 5.60
CA ALA A 36 8.78 0.63 5.28
C ALA A 36 8.77 1.74 6.32
N LEU A 37 8.78 1.38 7.61
CA LEU A 37 8.78 2.37 8.69
C LEU A 37 10.03 3.24 8.65
N ARG A 38 11.19 2.62 8.38
CA ARG A 38 12.45 3.35 8.26
C ARG A 38 12.39 4.34 7.10
N LEU A 39 11.86 3.90 5.96
CA LEU A 39 11.73 4.77 4.79
C LEU A 39 10.83 5.96 5.10
N LEU A 40 9.71 5.72 5.78
CA LEU A 40 8.75 6.77 6.10
C LEU A 40 9.29 7.81 7.09
N GLU A 41 10.33 7.48 7.85
CA GLU A 41 11.00 8.46 8.72
C GLU A 41 11.74 9.53 7.92
N HIS A 42 12.18 9.20 6.72
CA HIS A 42 13.05 10.07 5.91
C HIS A 42 12.40 10.54 4.62
N GLN A 43 11.32 9.90 4.19
CA GLN A 43 10.69 10.18 2.92
C GLN A 43 9.17 10.31 3.10
N LYS A 44 8.64 11.44 2.72
CA LYS A 44 7.18 11.60 2.67
C LYS A 44 6.66 11.00 1.38
N VAL A 45 5.60 10.23 1.49
CA VAL A 45 4.91 9.66 0.33
C VAL A 45 3.44 10.09 0.36
N GLU A 46 2.80 10.04 -0.78
CA GLU A 46 1.42 10.50 -0.93
C GLU A 46 0.43 9.34 -0.89
N ALA A 47 0.91 8.10 -1.00
CA ALA A 47 0.10 6.90 -0.83
C ALA A 47 1.00 5.71 -0.56
N ILE A 48 0.42 4.67 0.02
CA ILE A 48 1.13 3.43 0.34
C ILE A 48 0.33 2.26 -0.20
N CYS A 49 1.02 1.31 -0.83
CA CYS A 49 0.45 0.08 -1.34
C CYS A 49 1.26 -1.07 -0.75
N SER A 50 0.65 -1.89 0.11
CA SER A 50 1.36 -2.90 0.88
C SER A 50 0.73 -4.28 0.75
N ASP A 51 1.57 -5.30 0.62
CA ASP A 51 1.16 -6.68 0.77
C ASP A 51 0.71 -6.93 2.21
N TYR A 52 -0.22 -7.87 2.39
CA TYR A 52 -0.66 -8.26 3.72
C TYR A 52 0.41 -9.09 4.44
N ASN A 53 0.92 -10.15 3.80
CA ASN A 53 1.87 -11.06 4.43
C ASN A 53 3.31 -10.68 4.14
N MET A 54 4.07 -10.37 5.19
CA MET A 54 5.49 -10.10 5.11
C MET A 54 6.22 -10.86 6.22
N ARG A 55 7.54 -11.04 6.09
CA ARG A 55 8.31 -11.85 7.04
C ARG A 55 8.31 -11.28 8.45
N ASP A 56 8.30 -9.97 8.57
CA ASP A 56 8.43 -9.30 9.87
C ASP A 56 7.12 -8.69 10.37
N GLY A 57 5.99 -9.12 9.82
CA GLY A 57 4.67 -8.65 10.24
C GLY A 57 3.70 -8.61 9.09
N THR A 58 2.57 -7.95 9.28
CA THR A 58 1.56 -7.83 8.24
C THR A 58 1.42 -6.38 7.80
N GLY A 59 0.88 -6.20 6.58
CA GLY A 59 0.54 -4.87 6.11
C GLY A 59 -0.51 -4.19 6.99
N LEU A 60 -1.37 -4.98 7.64
CA LEU A 60 -2.35 -4.45 8.58
C LEU A 60 -1.66 -3.91 9.84
N ASP A 61 -0.64 -4.61 10.36
CA ASP A 61 0.17 -4.13 11.47
C ASP A 61 0.83 -2.79 11.12
N LEU A 62 1.36 -2.70 9.90
CA LEU A 62 1.97 -1.46 9.42
C LEU A 62 0.94 -0.32 9.36
N LEU A 63 -0.23 -0.60 8.81
CA LEU A 63 -1.31 0.39 8.71
C LEU A 63 -1.70 0.91 10.10
N GLU A 64 -1.89 0.00 11.05
CA GLU A 64 -2.22 0.37 12.42
C GLU A 64 -1.14 1.26 13.02
N GLU A 65 0.12 0.86 12.87
CA GLU A 65 1.24 1.61 13.46
C GLU A 65 1.37 3.01 12.88
N ILE A 66 1.27 3.17 11.55
CA ILE A 66 1.40 4.50 10.96
C ILE A 66 0.22 5.40 11.34
N ARG A 67 -0.98 4.83 11.50
CA ARG A 67 -2.13 5.61 11.97
C ARG A 67 -1.93 6.10 13.41
N GLN A 68 -1.35 5.26 14.26
CA GLN A 68 -1.01 5.66 15.64
C GLN A 68 0.03 6.77 15.68
N LYS A 69 0.91 6.84 14.68
CA LYS A 69 1.91 7.89 14.56
C LYS A 69 1.37 9.17 13.91
N GLY A 70 0.09 9.19 13.57
CA GLY A 70 -0.54 10.36 12.95
C GLY A 70 -0.34 10.45 11.44
N ILE A 71 0.18 9.42 10.81
CA ILE A 71 0.34 9.37 9.36
C ILE A 71 -0.99 8.93 8.75
N THR A 72 -1.62 9.80 7.97
CA THR A 72 -2.96 9.58 7.44
C THR A 72 -2.99 9.40 5.93
N VAL A 73 -1.84 9.10 5.31
CA VAL A 73 -1.78 8.93 3.86
C VAL A 73 -2.69 7.78 3.40
N PRO A 74 -3.26 7.87 2.20
CA PRO A 74 -4.04 6.78 1.65
C PRO A 74 -3.24 5.48 1.61
N PHE A 75 -3.91 4.37 1.97
CA PHE A 75 -3.26 3.07 2.12
C PHE A 75 -4.09 2.01 1.41
N LEU A 76 -3.46 1.25 0.52
CA LEU A 76 -4.06 0.11 -0.15
C LEU A 76 -3.40 -1.16 0.38
N LEU A 77 -4.20 -2.05 0.97
CA LEU A 77 -3.72 -3.34 1.46
C LEU A 77 -4.04 -4.41 0.44
N MET A 78 -3.03 -5.14 0.00
CA MET A 78 -3.17 -6.22 -0.98
C MET A 78 -3.09 -7.57 -0.29
N SER A 79 -3.99 -8.47 -0.64
CA SER A 79 -3.94 -9.86 -0.14
C SER A 79 -4.14 -10.84 -1.28
N GLY A 80 -3.51 -12.00 -1.16
CA GLY A 80 -3.73 -13.08 -2.13
C GLY A 80 -5.10 -13.73 -1.99
N ASP A 81 -5.72 -13.59 -0.83
CA ASP A 81 -7.02 -14.15 -0.53
C ASP A 81 -8.03 -13.07 -0.23
N ASP A 82 -9.29 -13.40 -0.52
CA ASP A 82 -10.42 -12.55 -0.16
C ASP A 82 -10.81 -12.86 1.28
N ASP A 83 -10.49 -11.96 2.21
CA ASP A 83 -10.72 -12.15 3.63
C ASP A 83 -11.53 -10.99 4.19
N CYS A 84 -12.80 -11.28 4.54
CA CYS A 84 -13.72 -10.26 5.02
C CYS A 84 -13.25 -9.60 6.32
N LEU A 85 -12.62 -10.36 7.23
CA LEU A 85 -12.15 -9.80 8.49
C LEU A 85 -11.00 -8.81 8.26
N ILE A 86 -10.05 -9.19 7.42
CA ILE A 86 -8.94 -8.30 7.07
C ILE A 86 -9.47 -7.05 6.37
N GLU A 87 -10.44 -7.22 5.49
CA GLU A 87 -11.06 -6.09 4.81
C GLU A 87 -11.71 -5.13 5.79
N GLN A 88 -12.46 -5.65 6.77
CA GLN A 88 -13.10 -4.82 7.77
C GLN A 88 -12.10 -4.07 8.63
N GLN A 89 -11.02 -4.74 9.04
CA GLN A 89 -9.96 -4.13 9.83
C GLN A 89 -9.22 -3.05 9.03
N THR A 90 -8.99 -3.30 7.75
CA THR A 90 -8.37 -2.32 6.86
C THR A 90 -9.22 -1.06 6.77
N LYS A 91 -10.52 -1.23 6.59
CA LYS A 91 -11.45 -0.10 6.54
C LYS A 91 -11.50 0.67 7.84
N PHE A 92 -11.41 -0.03 8.97
CA PHE A 92 -11.41 0.60 10.29
C PHE A 92 -10.28 1.64 10.41
N TYR A 93 -9.12 1.35 9.83
CA TYR A 93 -7.97 2.27 9.84
C TYR A 93 -7.95 3.20 8.61
N GLY A 94 -9.05 3.26 7.87
CA GLY A 94 -9.16 4.15 6.72
C GLY A 94 -8.41 3.69 5.49
N GLY A 95 -8.07 2.42 5.42
CA GLY A 95 -7.40 1.85 4.24
C GLY A 95 -8.38 1.24 3.25
N VAL A 96 -7.87 0.89 2.09
CA VAL A 96 -8.61 0.21 1.03
C VAL A 96 -8.06 -1.20 0.89
N PHE A 97 -8.93 -2.19 0.85
CA PHE A 97 -8.54 -3.59 0.67
C PHE A 97 -8.65 -3.98 -0.81
N CYS A 98 -7.66 -4.70 -1.31
CA CYS A 98 -7.62 -5.15 -2.70
C CYS A 98 -7.06 -6.57 -2.77
N CYS A 99 -7.70 -7.42 -3.56
CA CYS A 99 -7.16 -8.75 -3.83
C CYS A 99 -6.07 -8.66 -4.91
N LYS A 100 -4.95 -9.35 -4.73
CA LYS A 100 -3.84 -9.34 -5.68
C LYS A 100 -4.22 -9.83 -7.08
N THR A 101 -5.27 -10.63 -7.16
CA THR A 101 -5.75 -11.16 -8.45
C THR A 101 -6.71 -10.21 -9.16
N ASP A 102 -7.00 -9.06 -8.56
CA ASP A 102 -7.90 -8.07 -9.15
C ASP A 102 -7.22 -7.40 -10.34
N CYS A 103 -7.84 -7.46 -11.50
CA CYS A 103 -7.28 -6.88 -12.73
C CYS A 103 -7.37 -5.35 -12.77
N ASP A 104 -8.16 -4.74 -11.87
CA ASP A 104 -8.30 -3.29 -11.78
C ASP A 104 -7.29 -2.65 -10.82
N PHE A 105 -6.24 -3.38 -10.47
CA PHE A 105 -5.27 -2.95 -9.47
C PHE A 105 -4.69 -1.55 -9.75
N ILE A 106 -4.24 -1.31 -10.97
CA ILE A 106 -3.65 -0.02 -11.35
C ILE A 106 -4.68 1.10 -11.22
N ALA A 107 -5.91 0.85 -11.66
CA ALA A 107 -6.98 1.84 -11.53
C ALA A 107 -7.28 2.16 -10.06
N LYS A 108 -7.24 1.16 -9.18
CA LYS A 108 -7.47 1.36 -7.75
C LYS A 108 -6.35 2.18 -7.12
N VAL A 109 -5.10 1.94 -7.50
CA VAL A 109 -3.97 2.72 -7.00
C VAL A 109 -4.07 4.17 -7.48
N LYS A 110 -4.42 4.38 -8.73
CA LYS A 110 -4.62 5.75 -9.26
C LYS A 110 -5.73 6.48 -8.52
N ALA A 111 -6.84 5.81 -8.26
CA ALA A 111 -7.97 6.39 -7.53
C ALA A 111 -7.59 6.73 -6.09
N LEU A 112 -6.74 5.93 -5.48
CA LEU A 112 -6.28 6.14 -4.12
C LEU A 112 -5.47 7.43 -3.99
N VAL A 113 -4.54 7.64 -4.91
CA VAL A 113 -3.63 8.80 -4.90
C VAL A 113 -4.30 10.05 -5.44
N ASN A 114 -5.18 9.88 -6.39
CA ASN A 114 -5.80 10.99 -7.12
C ASN A 114 -7.29 10.74 -7.27
N PRO A 115 -8.05 10.78 -6.15
CA PRO A 115 -9.48 10.52 -6.22
C PRO A 115 -10.16 11.56 -7.10
N GLU A 116 -11.11 11.09 -7.91
CA GLU A 116 -11.84 11.98 -8.77
C GLU A 116 -12.66 12.96 -7.94
N PRO A 117 -12.65 14.25 -8.33
CA PRO A 117 -13.47 15.23 -7.63
C PRO A 117 -14.94 14.86 -7.80
N LYS A 118 -15.67 14.88 -6.71
CA LYS A 118 -17.11 14.69 -6.74
C LYS A 118 -17.75 15.97 -7.25
N THR A 119 -18.34 15.87 -8.38
CA THR A 119 -19.09 16.99 -8.97
C THR A 119 -20.56 16.78 -8.74
#